data_d6c9cc49ad6e57e1b2041bdd928526ba
#
_entry.id   d6c9cc49ad6e57e1b2041bdd928526ba
#
_cell.length_a   1.000
_cell.length_b   1.000
_cell.length_c   1.000
_cell.angle_alpha   90.00
_cell.angle_beta   90.00
_cell.angle_gamma   90.00
#
_symmetry.space_group_name_H-M   'P 1'
#
loop_
_entity.id
_entity.type
_entity.pdbx_description
1 polymer ?
#
loop_
_entity_poly.entity_id
_entity_poly.type
_entity_poly.pdbx_seq_one_letter_code
_entity_poly.pdbx_strand_id
1 'polypeptide(L)'
;PYVYKQALITGKKKPKGALLRGIDPQEEPSVTRISSYLRESIYSLGPLEEEEQRRLADSILGRLSHPKARAEKIPDGIILGASLAQQLDVRIGDTVKVISSEQRMTPIGDVPRVKKLEVIGIFESGISGYDEVLAFADYRLVQKIFRMGKEVSGLGVSIRDPEAASEMASELQQLA
;
A
#
# COMPACT_ATOMS: atom_id res chain seq x y z
N PRO A 1 -9.74 3.21 -7.92
CA PRO A 1 -9.83 1.77 -7.62
C PRO A 1 -8.87 1.38 -6.49
N TYR A 2 -9.25 0.38 -5.70
CA TYR A 2 -8.37 -0.23 -4.70
C TYR A 2 -8.49 -1.76 -4.71
N VAL A 3 -7.45 -2.42 -4.19
CA VAL A 3 -7.39 -3.87 -4.03
C VAL A 3 -7.00 -4.19 -2.58
N TYR A 4 -7.72 -5.09 -1.92
CA TYR A 4 -7.34 -5.63 -0.63
C TYR A 4 -6.95 -7.11 -0.76
N LYS A 5 -5.79 -7.47 -0.24
CA LYS A 5 -5.32 -8.86 -0.17
C LYS A 5 -4.53 -9.12 1.11
N GLN A 6 -4.73 -10.29 1.69
CA GLN A 6 -3.88 -10.75 2.78
C GLN A 6 -2.58 -11.33 2.22
N ALA A 7 -1.48 -10.97 2.83
CA ALA A 7 -0.15 -11.42 2.48
C ALA A 7 0.70 -11.70 3.72
N LEU A 8 1.73 -12.50 3.57
CA LEU A 8 2.82 -12.54 4.53
C LEU A 8 3.93 -11.62 4.06
N ILE A 9 4.42 -10.77 4.95
CA ILE A 9 5.57 -9.90 4.67
C ILE A 9 6.74 -10.38 5.52
N THR A 10 7.90 -10.53 4.90
CA THR A 10 9.14 -10.96 5.55
C THR A 10 10.17 -9.86 5.42
N GLY A 11 10.68 -9.39 6.55
CA GLY A 11 11.82 -8.49 6.66
C GLY A 11 13.04 -9.20 7.23
N LYS A 12 13.71 -8.56 8.18
CA LYS A 12 14.88 -9.11 8.91
C LYS A 12 14.48 -10.07 10.05
N LYS A 13 13.25 -9.93 10.56
CA LYS A 13 12.67 -10.81 11.61
C LYS A 13 11.64 -11.80 11.01
N LYS A 14 10.88 -12.44 11.90
CA LYS A 14 9.86 -13.44 11.51
C LYS A 14 8.80 -12.84 10.59
N PRO A 15 8.25 -13.62 9.65
CA PRO A 15 7.16 -13.20 8.80
C PRO A 15 5.96 -12.70 9.61
N LYS A 16 5.29 -11.66 9.09
CA LYS A 16 4.06 -11.11 9.66
C LYS A 16 2.94 -11.13 8.65
N GLY A 17 1.75 -11.47 9.10
CA GLY A 17 0.54 -11.29 8.32
C GLY A 17 0.26 -9.80 8.15
N ALA A 18 -0.06 -9.40 6.94
CA ALA A 18 -0.38 -8.02 6.61
C ALA A 18 -1.57 -7.95 5.67
N LEU A 19 -2.33 -6.87 5.76
CA LEU A 19 -3.34 -6.49 4.81
C LEU A 19 -2.70 -5.55 3.77
N LEU A 20 -2.45 -6.07 2.59
CA LEU A 20 -1.90 -5.31 1.49
C LEU A 20 -3.01 -4.57 0.76
N ARG A 21 -3.00 -3.24 0.85
CA ARG A 21 -3.90 -2.37 0.12
C ARG A 21 -3.21 -1.83 -1.13
N GLY A 22 -3.67 -2.30 -2.29
CA GLY A 22 -3.30 -1.74 -3.58
C GLY A 22 -4.08 -0.46 -3.84
N ILE A 23 -3.39 0.62 -4.10
CA ILE A 23 -3.97 1.95 -4.35
C ILE A 23 -3.52 2.48 -5.71
N ASP A 24 -4.25 3.43 -6.27
CA ASP A 24 -3.74 4.28 -7.35
C ASP A 24 -3.01 5.47 -6.71
N PRO A 25 -1.69 5.55 -6.79
CA PRO A 25 -0.95 6.60 -6.09
C PRO A 25 -1.26 8.02 -6.56
N GLN A 26 -1.82 8.18 -7.76
CA GLN A 26 -2.20 9.48 -8.31
C GLN A 26 -3.58 9.93 -7.79
N GLU A 27 -4.51 8.99 -7.66
CA GLU A 27 -5.90 9.28 -7.28
C GLU A 27 -6.13 9.17 -5.75
N GLU A 28 -5.39 8.30 -5.07
CA GLU A 28 -5.59 8.03 -3.64
C GLU A 28 -5.52 9.28 -2.75
N PRO A 29 -4.60 10.25 -2.97
CA PRO A 29 -4.54 11.46 -2.14
C PRO A 29 -5.81 12.31 -2.17
N SER A 30 -6.62 12.20 -3.24
CA SER A 30 -7.89 12.90 -3.37
C SER A 30 -9.04 12.21 -2.62
N VAL A 31 -8.87 10.93 -2.28
CA VAL A 31 -9.91 10.08 -1.69
C VAL A 31 -9.63 9.79 -0.21
N THR A 32 -8.36 9.64 0.16
CA THR A 32 -7.96 9.27 1.52
C THR A 32 -6.93 10.23 2.10
N ARG A 33 -6.68 10.10 3.41
CA ARG A 33 -5.71 10.91 4.14
C ARG A 33 -4.29 10.33 4.15
N ILE A 34 -3.94 9.46 3.19
CA ILE A 34 -2.64 8.78 3.17
C ILE A 34 -1.47 9.78 3.16
N SER A 35 -1.59 10.88 2.43
CA SER A 35 -0.54 11.91 2.39
C SER A 35 -0.30 12.58 3.75
N SER A 36 -1.34 12.69 4.61
CA SER A 36 -1.17 13.23 5.97
C SER A 36 -0.47 12.22 6.88
N TYR A 37 -0.79 10.94 6.76
CA TYR A 37 -0.14 9.90 7.55
C TYR A 37 1.34 9.73 7.19
N LEU A 38 1.70 9.88 5.91
CA LEU A 38 3.10 9.91 5.48
C LEU A 38 3.83 11.16 6.00
N ARG A 39 3.17 12.30 6.05
CA ARG A 39 3.74 13.54 6.61
C ARG A 39 4.10 13.38 8.08
N GLU A 40 3.25 12.77 8.89
CA GLU A 40 3.53 12.50 10.29
C GLU A 40 4.78 11.60 10.47
N SER A 41 4.92 10.58 9.63
CA SER A 41 6.14 9.74 9.59
C SER A 41 7.41 10.53 9.22
N ILE A 42 7.28 11.54 8.37
CA ILE A 42 8.38 12.40 7.93
C ILE A 42 8.82 13.37 9.04
N TYR A 43 7.95 13.75 9.96
CA TYR A 43 8.30 14.58 11.12
C TYR A 43 9.40 13.99 11.99
N SER A 44 9.58 12.68 11.98
CA SER A 44 10.70 12.03 12.66
C SER A 44 12.08 12.42 12.09
N LEU A 45 12.11 13.08 10.92
CA LEU A 45 13.32 13.56 10.26
C LEU A 45 13.70 15.00 10.66
N GLY A 46 12.86 15.67 11.45
CA GLY A 46 13.05 17.05 11.91
C GLY A 46 11.92 18.00 11.44
N PRO A 47 11.94 19.27 11.90
CA PRO A 47 10.92 20.24 11.53
C PRO A 47 11.05 20.61 10.05
N LEU A 48 10.15 20.09 9.22
CA LEU A 48 9.97 20.48 7.84
C LEU A 48 8.76 21.40 7.72
N GLU A 49 8.83 22.36 6.81
CA GLU A 49 7.68 23.19 6.43
C GLU A 49 6.55 22.32 5.83
N GLU A 50 5.29 22.71 6.05
CA GLU A 50 4.14 21.92 5.56
C GLU A 50 4.20 21.62 4.06
N GLU A 51 4.69 22.56 3.27
CA GLU A 51 4.81 22.41 1.83
C GLU A 51 5.90 21.39 1.45
N GLU A 52 7.01 21.37 2.17
CA GLU A 52 8.08 20.37 1.97
C GLU A 52 7.61 18.97 2.33
N GLN A 53 6.85 18.84 3.43
CA GLN A 53 6.24 17.58 3.85
C GLN A 53 5.28 17.04 2.80
N ARG A 54 4.44 17.94 2.23
CA ARG A 54 3.51 17.58 1.17
C ARG A 54 4.26 17.11 -0.08
N ARG A 55 5.28 17.84 -0.52
CA ARG A 55 6.12 17.46 -1.67
C ARG A 55 6.79 16.11 -1.46
N LEU A 56 7.26 15.83 -0.25
CA LEU A 56 7.90 14.56 0.07
C LEU A 56 6.89 13.41 0.09
N ALA A 57 5.69 13.60 0.66
CA ALA A 57 4.62 12.63 0.61
C ALA A 57 4.21 12.31 -0.83
N ASP A 58 4.05 13.32 -1.68
CA ASP A 58 3.72 13.15 -3.10
C ASP A 58 4.85 12.43 -3.85
N SER A 59 6.11 12.71 -3.52
CA SER A 59 7.27 12.01 -4.07
C SER A 59 7.27 10.52 -3.68
N ILE A 60 6.97 10.19 -2.42
CA ILE A 60 6.88 8.80 -1.95
C ILE A 60 5.74 8.07 -2.69
N LEU A 61 4.56 8.68 -2.79
CA LEU A 61 3.43 8.11 -3.51
C LEU A 61 3.75 7.95 -5.02
N GLY A 62 4.41 8.93 -5.63
CA GLY A 62 4.87 8.83 -7.01
C GLY A 62 5.82 7.65 -7.27
N ARG A 63 6.65 7.28 -6.28
CA ARG A 63 7.52 6.10 -6.38
C ARG A 63 6.78 4.77 -6.37
N LEU A 64 5.55 4.69 -5.84
CA LEU A 64 4.74 3.48 -5.96
C LEU A 64 4.40 3.15 -7.41
N SER A 65 4.12 4.17 -8.24
CA SER A 65 3.68 4.07 -9.64
C SER A 65 4.80 4.07 -10.66
N HIS A 66 6.04 3.73 -10.35
CA HIS A 66 7.16 3.93 -11.26
C HIS A 66 7.11 2.99 -12.50
N PRO A 67 6.57 3.42 -13.66
CA PRO A 67 6.53 2.60 -14.88
C PRO A 67 7.94 2.34 -15.44
N LYS A 68 8.92 3.18 -15.11
CA LYS A 68 10.33 3.06 -15.53
C LYS A 68 11.14 2.08 -14.68
N ALA A 69 10.64 1.65 -13.52
CA ALA A 69 11.33 0.68 -12.65
C ALA A 69 11.71 -0.63 -13.39
N ARG A 70 10.95 -1.00 -14.42
CA ARG A 70 11.25 -2.16 -15.26
C ARG A 70 12.50 -1.99 -16.13
N ALA A 71 12.76 -0.78 -16.63
CA ALA A 71 13.92 -0.49 -17.49
C ALA A 71 15.21 -0.34 -16.68
N GLU A 72 15.10 0.20 -15.45
CA GLU A 72 16.25 0.56 -14.61
C GLU A 72 16.53 -0.47 -13.48
N LYS A 73 15.86 -1.61 -13.44
CA LYS A 73 15.96 -2.63 -12.36
C LYS A 73 15.69 -2.09 -10.94
N ILE A 74 14.97 -0.98 -10.83
CA ILE A 74 14.56 -0.43 -9.54
C ILE A 74 13.44 -1.35 -8.97
N PRO A 75 13.53 -1.79 -7.71
CA PRO A 75 12.47 -2.59 -7.09
C PRO A 75 11.15 -1.80 -7.02
N ASP A 76 10.03 -2.51 -7.18
CA ASP A 76 8.71 -1.92 -6.90
C ASP A 76 8.63 -1.51 -5.42
N GLY A 77 7.96 -0.40 -5.13
CA GLY A 77 7.86 0.17 -3.79
C GLY A 77 6.73 -0.43 -2.94
N ILE A 78 6.93 -0.37 -1.62
CA ILE A 78 5.89 -0.64 -0.61
C ILE A 78 5.99 0.39 0.51
N ILE A 79 4.84 0.80 1.05
CA ILE A 79 4.74 1.66 2.23
C ILE A 79 4.18 0.79 3.36
N LEU A 80 4.82 0.81 4.52
CA LEU A 80 4.45 0.00 5.68
C LEU A 80 3.95 0.87 6.83
N GLY A 81 3.01 0.35 7.62
CA GLY A 81 2.68 0.95 8.90
C GLY A 81 3.86 0.91 9.87
N ALA A 82 3.98 1.91 10.73
CA ALA A 82 5.12 2.08 11.63
C ALA A 82 5.34 0.86 12.53
N SER A 83 4.28 0.36 13.15
CA SER A 83 4.35 -0.84 14.01
C SER A 83 4.71 -2.09 13.21
N LEU A 84 4.21 -2.24 11.98
CA LEU A 84 4.57 -3.35 11.10
C LEU A 84 6.04 -3.32 10.70
N ALA A 85 6.55 -2.14 10.32
CA ALA A 85 7.96 -1.95 9.98
C ALA A 85 8.88 -2.29 11.17
N GLN A 86 8.52 -1.86 12.39
CA GLN A 86 9.23 -2.20 13.61
C GLN A 86 9.22 -3.71 13.90
N GLN A 87 8.07 -4.38 13.73
CA GLN A 87 7.96 -5.82 13.93
C GLN A 87 8.78 -6.63 12.92
N LEU A 88 8.91 -6.14 11.69
CA LEU A 88 9.73 -6.73 10.64
C LEU A 88 11.22 -6.36 10.74
N ASP A 89 11.56 -5.39 11.59
CA ASP A 89 12.90 -4.79 11.73
C ASP A 89 13.43 -4.24 10.41
N VAL A 90 12.61 -3.41 9.75
CA VAL A 90 12.97 -2.79 8.47
C VAL A 90 12.81 -1.28 8.52
N ARG A 91 13.56 -0.60 7.67
CA ARG A 91 13.59 0.86 7.51
C ARG A 91 13.38 1.21 6.04
N ILE A 92 13.15 2.49 5.77
CA ILE A 92 13.12 3.01 4.40
C ILE A 92 14.43 2.65 3.69
N GLY A 93 14.33 2.12 2.46
CA GLY A 93 15.44 1.60 1.66
C GLY A 93 15.69 0.09 1.84
N ASP A 94 15.17 -0.55 2.89
CA ASP A 94 15.28 -2.00 3.06
C ASP A 94 14.38 -2.75 2.06
N THR A 95 14.75 -3.99 1.75
CA THR A 95 13.95 -4.87 0.90
C THR A 95 13.15 -5.84 1.76
N VAL A 96 11.84 -5.93 1.49
CA VAL A 96 10.95 -6.94 2.06
C VAL A 96 10.48 -7.93 0.98
N LYS A 97 10.04 -9.11 1.41
CA LYS A 97 9.40 -10.09 0.55
C LYS A 97 7.93 -10.17 0.89
N VAL A 98 7.08 -9.93 -0.10
CA VAL A 98 5.64 -10.14 -0.02
C VAL A 98 5.34 -11.52 -0.58
N ILE A 99 4.68 -12.34 0.22
CA ILE A 99 4.33 -13.73 -0.09
C ILE A 99 2.80 -13.78 -0.18
N SER A 100 2.28 -14.13 -1.36
CA SER A 100 0.83 -14.24 -1.54
C SER A 100 0.29 -15.48 -0.84
N SER A 101 -0.91 -15.38 -0.27
CA SER A 101 -1.65 -16.52 0.28
C SER A 101 -2.20 -17.43 -0.84
N GLU A 102 -2.24 -16.95 -2.08
CA GLU A 102 -2.70 -17.73 -3.22
C GLU A 102 -1.59 -18.67 -3.70
N GLN A 103 -1.84 -19.97 -3.57
CA GLN A 103 -0.92 -21.02 -3.95
C GLN A 103 -1.03 -21.29 -5.46
N ARG A 104 0.08 -21.67 -6.05
CA ARG A 104 0.11 -22.16 -7.42
C ARG A 104 0.22 -23.68 -7.40
N MET A 105 -0.81 -24.37 -7.90
CA MET A 105 -0.67 -25.79 -8.22
C MET A 105 0.45 -25.98 -9.25
N THR A 106 1.49 -26.66 -8.85
CA THR A 106 2.56 -27.12 -9.75
C THR A 106 2.64 -28.64 -9.68
N PRO A 107 3.26 -29.30 -10.65
CA PRO A 107 3.45 -30.76 -10.60
C PRO A 107 4.20 -31.26 -9.36
N ILE A 108 4.91 -30.36 -8.67
CA ILE A 108 5.68 -30.65 -7.44
C ILE A 108 5.03 -30.10 -6.17
N GLY A 109 3.76 -29.64 -6.24
CA GLY A 109 2.99 -29.08 -5.12
C GLY A 109 2.69 -27.58 -5.25
N ASP A 110 2.05 -27.06 -4.23
CA ASP A 110 1.64 -25.65 -4.18
C ASP A 110 2.80 -24.75 -3.78
N VAL A 111 3.16 -23.80 -4.65
CA VAL A 111 4.25 -22.85 -4.42
C VAL A 111 3.67 -21.44 -4.29
N PRO A 112 3.85 -20.76 -3.15
CA PRO A 112 3.42 -19.38 -2.97
C PRO A 112 4.26 -18.44 -3.85
N ARG A 113 3.65 -17.34 -4.28
CA ARG A 113 4.38 -16.30 -4.99
C ARG A 113 5.12 -15.40 -4.03
N VAL A 114 6.36 -15.13 -4.36
CA VAL A 114 7.20 -14.22 -3.60
C VAL A 114 7.61 -13.04 -4.49
N LYS A 115 7.34 -11.83 -4.04
CA LYS A 115 7.79 -10.61 -4.71
C LYS A 115 8.65 -9.81 -3.75
N LYS A 116 9.81 -9.36 -4.21
CA LYS A 116 10.68 -8.42 -3.46
C LYS A 116 10.23 -7.00 -3.74
N LEU A 117 10.06 -6.21 -2.69
CA LEU A 117 9.67 -4.81 -2.74
C LEU A 117 10.62 -3.99 -1.87
N GLU A 118 10.88 -2.74 -2.26
CA GLU A 118 11.63 -1.78 -1.46
C GLU A 118 10.69 -1.00 -0.54
N VAL A 119 11.03 -0.87 0.73
CA VAL A 119 10.31 0.01 1.66
C VAL A 119 10.64 1.46 1.31
N ILE A 120 9.70 2.15 0.66
CA ILE A 120 9.88 3.53 0.19
C ILE A 120 9.26 4.56 1.12
N GLY A 121 8.48 4.13 2.10
CA GLY A 121 7.84 4.98 3.10
C GLY A 121 7.34 4.17 4.28
N ILE A 122 7.16 4.85 5.38
CA ILE A 122 6.52 4.34 6.59
C ILE A 122 5.42 5.34 6.93
N PHE A 123 4.22 4.89 7.27
CA PHE A 123 3.12 5.74 7.69
C PHE A 123 2.74 5.46 9.14
N GLU A 124 2.21 6.48 9.79
CA GLU A 124 1.67 6.41 11.14
C GLU A 124 0.30 7.08 11.16
N SER A 125 -0.75 6.27 11.36
CA SER A 125 -2.13 6.75 11.34
C SER A 125 -2.61 7.19 12.73
N GLY A 126 -1.86 6.88 13.78
CA GLY A 126 -2.26 7.01 15.16
C GLY A 126 -3.26 5.95 15.63
N ILE A 127 -3.63 5.01 14.75
CA ILE A 127 -4.51 3.88 15.08
C ILE A 127 -3.66 2.60 15.07
N SER A 128 -3.30 2.12 16.26
CA SER A 128 -2.38 1.00 16.45
C SER A 128 -2.72 -0.22 15.59
N GLY A 129 -4.00 -0.61 15.52
CA GLY A 129 -4.42 -1.76 14.72
C GLY A 129 -4.18 -1.62 13.22
N TYR A 130 -4.22 -0.39 12.67
CA TYR A 130 -3.90 -0.13 11.25
C TYR A 130 -2.39 -0.18 11.02
N ASP A 131 -1.62 0.45 11.90
CA ASP A 131 -0.17 0.57 11.76
C ASP A 131 0.55 -0.78 11.94
N GLU A 132 -0.12 -1.76 12.57
CA GLU A 132 0.41 -3.11 12.76
C GLU A 132 0.24 -4.05 11.57
N VAL A 133 -0.80 -3.83 10.75
CA VAL A 133 -1.18 -4.80 9.72
C VAL A 133 -1.24 -4.23 8.31
N LEU A 134 -1.37 -2.90 8.16
CA LEU A 134 -1.62 -2.32 6.84
C LEU A 134 -0.31 -1.99 6.11
N ALA A 135 -0.30 -2.32 4.82
CA ALA A 135 0.75 -1.95 3.88
C ALA A 135 0.13 -1.45 2.57
N PHE A 136 0.76 -0.46 1.92
CA PHE A 136 0.30 0.08 0.65
C PHE A 136 1.27 -0.23 -0.48
N ALA A 137 0.73 -0.54 -1.65
CA ALA A 137 1.48 -0.72 -2.89
C ALA A 137 0.63 -0.23 -4.09
N ASP A 138 1.20 -0.11 -5.27
CA ASP A 138 0.43 0.15 -6.49
C ASP A 138 -0.57 -1.01 -6.74
N TYR A 139 -1.85 -0.68 -7.01
CA TYR A 139 -2.89 -1.70 -7.17
C TYR A 139 -2.61 -2.64 -8.35
N ARG A 140 -1.97 -2.15 -9.41
CA ARG A 140 -1.59 -2.97 -10.58
C ARG A 140 -0.51 -3.98 -10.22
N LEU A 141 0.38 -3.62 -9.28
CA LEU A 141 1.37 -4.52 -8.73
C LEU A 141 0.70 -5.61 -7.88
N VAL A 142 -0.24 -5.23 -7.01
CA VAL A 142 -1.00 -6.18 -6.17
C VAL A 142 -1.79 -7.15 -7.06
N GLN A 143 -2.49 -6.65 -8.09
CA GLN A 143 -3.17 -7.50 -9.09
C GLN A 143 -2.24 -8.54 -9.70
N LYS A 144 -0.98 -8.17 -10.04
CA LYS A 144 0.01 -9.10 -10.60
C LYS A 144 0.48 -10.14 -9.59
N ILE A 145 0.73 -9.73 -8.33
CA ILE A 145 1.14 -10.64 -7.26
C ILE A 145 0.05 -11.69 -7.03
N PHE A 146 -1.22 -11.27 -6.99
CA PHE A 146 -2.37 -12.11 -6.68
C PHE A 146 -3.16 -12.59 -7.91
N ARG A 147 -2.66 -12.39 -9.13
CA ARG A 147 -3.29 -12.85 -10.39
C ARG A 147 -4.74 -12.45 -10.57
N MET A 148 -5.11 -11.29 -10.11
CA MET A 148 -6.48 -10.81 -10.20
C MET A 148 -6.89 -10.34 -11.60
N GLY A 149 -5.99 -10.37 -12.58
CA GLY A 149 -6.27 -9.80 -13.90
C GLY A 149 -6.47 -8.29 -13.80
N LYS A 150 -7.69 -7.83 -14.14
CA LYS A 150 -8.11 -6.42 -14.01
C LYS A 150 -9.10 -6.19 -12.86
N GLU A 151 -9.38 -7.23 -12.06
CA GLU A 151 -10.32 -7.14 -10.95
C GLU A 151 -9.79 -6.20 -9.86
N VAL A 152 -10.70 -5.49 -9.22
CA VAL A 152 -10.47 -4.63 -8.07
C VAL A 152 -11.38 -5.05 -6.92
N SER A 153 -11.02 -4.71 -5.69
CA SER A 153 -11.89 -4.97 -4.53
C SER A 153 -13.00 -3.94 -4.40
N GLY A 154 -12.80 -2.75 -4.98
CA GLY A 154 -13.80 -1.70 -4.99
C GLY A 154 -13.25 -0.37 -5.53
N LEU A 155 -14.14 0.61 -5.53
CA LEU A 155 -13.83 2.00 -5.87
C LEU A 155 -13.99 2.87 -4.62
N GLY A 156 -13.00 3.68 -4.31
CA GLY A 156 -13.11 4.74 -3.31
C GLY A 156 -13.71 5.99 -3.97
N VAL A 157 -14.73 6.56 -3.35
CA VAL A 157 -15.37 7.79 -3.80
C VAL A 157 -15.30 8.81 -2.67
N SER A 158 -14.81 9.99 -2.98
CA SER A 158 -14.85 11.14 -2.06
C SER A 158 -16.10 11.96 -2.35
N ILE A 159 -16.85 12.25 -1.32
CA ILE A 159 -18.08 13.07 -1.41
C ILE A 159 -17.93 14.33 -0.57
N ARG A 160 -18.57 15.41 -0.99
CA ARG A 160 -18.52 16.69 -0.29
C ARG A 160 -19.42 16.73 0.94
N ASP A 161 -20.57 16.06 0.85
CA ASP A 161 -21.57 16.01 1.90
C ASP A 161 -21.61 14.61 2.53
N PRO A 162 -21.10 14.45 3.78
CA PRO A 162 -21.12 13.16 4.47
C PRO A 162 -22.54 12.61 4.71
N GLU A 163 -23.55 13.46 4.83
CA GLU A 163 -24.94 13.02 5.07
C GLU A 163 -25.53 12.32 3.84
N ALA A 164 -25.11 12.71 2.64
CA ALA A 164 -25.49 12.08 1.38
C ALA A 164 -24.80 10.73 1.10
N ALA A 165 -23.87 10.30 1.96
CA ALA A 165 -23.02 9.11 1.71
C ALA A 165 -23.84 7.83 1.51
N SER A 166 -24.88 7.62 2.31
CA SER A 166 -25.70 6.41 2.28
C SER A 166 -26.57 6.32 1.01
N GLU A 167 -27.15 7.45 0.61
CA GLU A 167 -27.98 7.54 -0.60
C GLU A 167 -27.11 7.33 -1.85
N MET A 168 -25.99 8.05 -1.94
CA MET A 168 -25.06 7.95 -3.06
C MET A 168 -24.42 6.54 -3.17
N ALA A 169 -24.13 5.88 -2.05
CA ALA A 169 -23.64 4.50 -2.07
C ALA A 169 -24.68 3.54 -2.66
N SER A 170 -25.96 3.74 -2.33
CA SER A 170 -27.06 2.92 -2.87
C SER A 170 -27.24 3.13 -4.36
N GLU A 171 -27.16 4.36 -4.85
CA GLU A 171 -27.22 4.68 -6.28
C GLU A 171 -26.05 4.07 -7.05
N LEU A 172 -24.84 4.20 -6.54
CA LEU A 172 -23.63 3.65 -7.17
C LEU A 172 -23.64 2.10 -7.23
N GLN A 173 -24.22 1.44 -6.23
CA GLN A 173 -24.38 -0.02 -6.24
C GLN A 173 -25.37 -0.51 -7.31
N GLN A 174 -26.34 0.32 -7.72
CA GLN A 174 -27.28 -0.04 -8.79
C GLN A 174 -26.66 0.11 -10.19
N LEU A 175 -25.55 0.84 -10.30
CA LEU A 175 -24.86 1.09 -11.58
C LEU A 175 -23.69 0.11 -11.82
N ALA A 176 -23.31 -0.69 -10.84
CA ALA A 176 -22.18 -1.63 -10.89
C ALA A 176 -22.61 -3.05 -11.23
#